data_7a3ff8d5de06ba150e312f03e50c39f9
#
_entry.id   7a3ff8d5de06ba150e312f03e50c39f9
#
_cell.length_a   1.000
_cell.length_b   1.000
_cell.length_c   1.000
_cell.angle_alpha   90.00
_cell.angle_beta   90.00
_cell.angle_gamma   90.00
#
_symmetry.space_group_name_H-M   'P 1'
#
loop_
_entity.id
_entity.type
_entity.pdbx_description
1 polymer ?
#
loop_
_entity_poly.entity_id
_entity_poly.type
_entity_poly.pdbx_seq_one_letter_code
_entity_poly.pdbx_strand_id
1 'polypeptide(L)'
;MSGRRPHRPYAPHRTRARHRRPCPLASAALAAALALTAAGCSPESRQDSVERTERAERAGRTGPSALRGEVPTASSPFWVDPESDAARQVREWEQQGRKDDAKALRRISERAVADWPAGDNPEPGIQRAVRGAKAAKRTAVFVAYNIPHRDCGLYSAGGAHDAESYRGWIDSFATALGDAEAVVILEPDAVPHLTDGCTPAEYHDERYELLAHAIGRLKRQPRTRVYLDAGNPDWIADPAKLTEPLRRAGIATADGFSLNVSNFQTTDAVKAYGTRLSGLLGDVHFTIDTSRNGAGPLRGDRDEAWCNPPGRALGSAPTTNTGNELLDAYLWIKRPGDSDGPCRGGPAAGTWWPDYALGLARRSGDTTA
;
A
#
# COMPACT_ATOMS: atom_id res chain seq x y z
N MET A 1 -46.01 -21.91 16.31
CA MET A 1 -46.41 -20.59 15.75
C MET A 1 -45.47 -19.54 16.35
N SER A 2 -44.39 -19.23 15.65
CA SER A 2 -43.40 -18.26 16.14
C SER A 2 -43.30 -17.13 15.09
N GLY A 3 -43.78 -15.96 15.47
CA GLY A 3 -43.91 -14.80 14.60
C GLY A 3 -42.55 -14.15 14.33
N ARG A 4 -42.19 -14.06 13.05
CA ARG A 4 -41.08 -13.25 12.56
C ARG A 4 -41.46 -11.77 12.58
N ARG A 5 -40.67 -10.92 13.26
CA ARG A 5 -40.77 -9.48 13.17
C ARG A 5 -40.09 -8.98 11.89
N PRO A 6 -40.69 -8.04 11.15
CA PRO A 6 -40.06 -7.48 9.96
C PRO A 6 -38.99 -6.44 10.34
N HIS A 7 -37.88 -6.44 9.59
CA HIS A 7 -36.83 -5.43 9.67
C HIS A 7 -37.35 -4.06 9.23
N ARG A 8 -37.11 -3.03 10.03
CA ARG A 8 -37.38 -1.63 9.67
C ARG A 8 -36.25 -1.11 8.77
N PRO A 9 -36.55 -0.40 7.70
CA PRO A 9 -35.53 0.28 6.91
C PRO A 9 -34.97 1.50 7.65
N TYR A 10 -33.66 1.68 7.54
CA TYR A 10 -32.89 2.77 8.09
C TYR A 10 -33.26 4.08 7.37
N ALA A 11 -33.70 5.09 8.10
CA ALA A 11 -33.98 6.42 7.57
C ALA A 11 -32.74 7.31 7.71
N PRO A 12 -32.34 8.06 6.68
CA PRO A 12 -31.18 8.93 6.76
C PRO A 12 -31.48 10.17 7.59
N HIS A 13 -30.60 10.49 8.54
CA HIS A 13 -30.64 11.73 9.31
C HIS A 13 -30.36 12.94 8.41
N ARG A 14 -31.36 13.79 8.23
CA ARG A 14 -31.21 15.11 7.60
C ARG A 14 -30.42 16.04 8.52
N THR A 15 -29.18 16.34 8.17
CA THR A 15 -28.42 17.43 8.78
C THR A 15 -28.84 18.76 8.19
N ARG A 16 -29.34 19.65 9.04
CA ARG A 16 -29.71 21.04 8.69
C ARG A 16 -28.43 21.84 8.38
N ALA A 17 -28.30 22.28 7.15
CA ALA A 17 -27.33 23.28 6.73
C ALA A 17 -27.56 24.62 7.45
N ARG A 18 -26.57 25.06 8.21
CA ARG A 18 -26.54 26.45 8.73
C ARG A 18 -25.84 27.32 7.69
N HIS A 19 -26.61 28.22 7.08
CA HIS A 19 -26.09 29.31 6.26
C HIS A 19 -25.20 30.22 7.09
N ARG A 20 -23.94 30.33 6.73
CA ARG A 20 -23.03 31.40 7.16
C ARG A 20 -22.94 32.43 6.04
N ARG A 21 -23.24 33.69 6.39
CA ARG A 21 -23.16 34.87 5.54
C ARG A 21 -21.69 35.22 5.25
N PRO A 22 -21.36 35.78 4.07
CA PRO A 22 -20.00 36.24 3.78
C PRO A 22 -19.77 37.64 4.38
N CYS A 23 -18.55 37.85 4.94
CA CYS A 23 -18.01 39.17 5.25
C CYS A 23 -17.16 39.68 4.10
N PRO A 24 -17.11 40.99 3.86
CA PRO A 24 -16.49 41.57 2.68
C PRO A 24 -14.98 41.80 2.81
N LEU A 25 -14.33 41.76 1.65
CA LEU A 25 -12.96 42.06 1.34
C LEU A 25 -12.53 43.47 1.77
N ALA A 26 -11.37 43.61 2.36
CA ALA A 26 -10.60 44.85 2.40
C ALA A 26 -9.28 44.64 1.64
N SER A 27 -9.20 45.34 0.51
CA SER A 27 -7.97 45.47 -0.29
C SER A 27 -7.04 46.47 0.35
N ALA A 28 -5.73 46.13 0.44
CA ALA A 28 -4.67 47.11 0.60
C ALA A 28 -3.54 46.77 -0.35
N ALA A 29 -3.40 47.58 -1.34
CA ALA A 29 -2.25 47.67 -2.24
C ALA A 29 -1.16 48.50 -1.58
N LEU A 30 0.09 48.09 -1.67
CA LEU A 30 1.23 49.02 -1.58
C LEU A 30 2.32 48.59 -2.56
N ALA A 31 2.76 49.61 -3.28
CA ALA A 31 3.66 49.54 -4.43
C ALA A 31 5.14 49.77 -4.03
N ALA A 32 6.01 49.24 -4.88
CA ALA A 32 7.25 49.77 -5.40
C ALA A 32 8.46 50.09 -4.45
N ALA A 33 9.60 49.55 -4.79
CA ALA A 33 10.73 50.34 -5.29
C ALA A 33 11.86 49.47 -5.84
N LEU A 34 12.28 49.80 -7.05
CA LEU A 34 13.51 49.35 -7.74
C LEU A 34 14.75 49.95 -7.07
N ALA A 35 15.85 49.22 -7.09
CA ALA A 35 17.20 49.80 -7.23
C ALA A 35 18.12 48.83 -7.97
N LEU A 36 18.52 49.22 -9.16
CA LEU A 36 19.64 48.70 -9.95
C LEU A 36 20.94 49.26 -9.40
N THR A 37 22.02 48.50 -9.32
CA THR A 37 23.35 48.97 -9.66
C THR A 37 24.18 47.84 -10.27
N ALA A 38 24.87 48.22 -11.33
CA ALA A 38 25.65 47.39 -12.24
C ALA A 38 27.16 47.50 -11.98
N ALA A 39 27.89 46.64 -12.67
CA ALA A 39 29.30 46.68 -13.10
C ALA A 39 30.35 46.28 -12.02
N GLY A 40 31.36 45.50 -12.32
CA GLY A 40 32.11 45.32 -13.54
C GLY A 40 33.24 44.30 -13.43
N CYS A 41 33.57 43.75 -14.57
CA CYS A 41 34.88 43.39 -15.13
C CYS A 41 35.82 42.38 -14.47
N SER A 42 36.08 41.32 -15.25
CA SER A 42 37.30 40.49 -15.28
C SER A 42 38.56 41.34 -15.72
N PRO A 43 39.82 40.84 -15.62
CA PRO A 43 40.30 39.75 -16.49
C PRO A 43 41.38 38.79 -15.93
N GLU A 44 41.47 37.64 -16.53
CA GLU A 44 42.57 36.88 -17.15
C GLU A 44 44.02 36.99 -16.60
N SER A 45 44.67 35.85 -16.30
CA SER A 45 45.73 35.27 -17.13
C SER A 45 46.51 34.12 -16.43
N ARG A 46 46.69 33.07 -17.25
CA ARG A 46 47.90 32.25 -17.53
C ARG A 46 48.57 31.41 -16.45
N GLN A 47 48.52 30.11 -16.73
CA GLN A 47 49.60 29.12 -16.92
C GLN A 47 50.87 29.25 -16.10
N ASP A 48 51.24 28.15 -15.44
CA ASP A 48 52.35 27.30 -15.85
C ASP A 48 52.42 25.99 -15.05
N SER A 49 52.68 24.93 -15.78
CA SER A 49 53.04 23.58 -15.43
C SER A 49 54.41 23.52 -14.72
N VAL A 50 54.59 22.56 -13.81
CA VAL A 50 55.81 21.72 -13.73
C VAL A 50 55.54 20.49 -12.87
N GLU A 51 55.84 19.33 -13.45
CA GLU A 51 56.01 18.02 -12.83
C GLU A 51 57.04 18.05 -11.67
N ARG A 52 56.75 17.20 -10.67
CA ARG A 52 57.80 16.32 -10.10
C ARG A 52 57.26 15.24 -9.17
N THR A 53 57.63 14.07 -9.52
CA THR A 53 57.69 12.75 -8.93
C THR A 53 57.87 12.62 -7.40
N GLU A 54 57.12 11.62 -6.89
CA GLU A 54 57.48 10.58 -5.89
C GLU A 54 57.95 11.01 -4.48
N ARG A 55 57.22 10.61 -3.46
CA ARG A 55 57.60 9.53 -2.52
C ARG A 55 56.48 9.23 -1.50
N ALA A 56 56.29 7.95 -1.30
CA ALA A 56 55.39 7.34 -0.34
C ALA A 56 55.70 7.77 1.10
N GLU A 57 54.69 8.07 1.90
CA GLU A 57 54.68 7.76 3.33
C GLU A 57 53.29 7.41 3.81
N ARG A 58 53.19 6.22 4.39
CA ARG A 58 52.04 5.67 5.11
C ARG A 58 51.72 6.53 6.30
N ALA A 59 50.51 7.07 6.39
CA ALA A 59 49.92 7.43 7.66
C ALA A 59 48.42 7.03 7.60
N GLY A 60 48.05 6.07 8.43
CA GLY A 60 46.72 5.55 8.55
C GLY A 60 45.72 6.63 8.94
N ARG A 61 44.66 6.75 8.15
CA ARG A 61 43.42 7.39 8.55
C ARG A 61 42.38 6.28 8.70
N THR A 62 42.15 5.87 9.93
CA THR A 62 40.92 5.17 10.32
C THR A 62 39.76 6.12 10.15
N GLY A 63 39.12 6.07 9.00
CA GLY A 63 37.79 6.62 8.82
C GLY A 63 36.76 5.78 9.59
N PRO A 64 35.67 6.37 10.10
CA PRO A 64 34.65 5.57 10.74
C PRO A 64 34.08 4.58 9.74
N SER A 65 34.29 3.30 10.02
CA SER A 65 33.65 2.19 9.35
C SER A 65 32.15 2.39 9.49
N ALA A 66 31.48 2.81 8.40
CA ALA A 66 30.05 2.72 8.30
C ALA A 66 29.70 1.26 8.57
N LEU A 67 29.09 1.00 9.71
CA LEU A 67 28.46 -0.28 10.02
C LEU A 67 27.43 -0.53 8.89
N ARG A 68 27.83 -1.24 7.86
CA ARG A 68 26.91 -1.95 7.00
C ARG A 68 26.26 -2.99 7.92
N GLY A 69 25.08 -2.63 8.45
CA GLY A 69 24.21 -3.61 9.04
C GLY A 69 24.01 -4.69 7.96
N GLU A 70 24.41 -5.92 8.26
CA GLU A 70 24.04 -7.06 7.45
C GLU A 70 22.52 -7.06 7.38
N VAL A 71 22.00 -6.76 6.19
CA VAL A 71 20.60 -6.95 5.88
C VAL A 71 20.37 -8.46 6.00
N PRO A 72 19.47 -8.92 6.89
CA PRO A 72 19.20 -10.33 7.00
C PRO A 72 18.75 -10.85 5.65
N THR A 73 19.55 -11.69 5.02
CA THR A 73 19.28 -12.33 3.73
C THR A 73 18.35 -13.52 3.89
N ALA A 74 17.35 -13.43 4.77
CA ALA A 74 16.37 -14.47 4.94
C ALA A 74 15.33 -14.42 3.81
N SER A 75 15.44 -15.35 2.90
CA SER A 75 14.40 -16.05 2.10
C SER A 75 13.29 -15.27 1.38
N SER A 76 12.99 -14.01 1.65
CA SER A 76 11.93 -13.28 0.94
C SER A 76 12.43 -12.75 -0.41
N PRO A 77 11.76 -13.05 -1.54
CA PRO A 77 12.13 -12.52 -2.84
C PRO A 77 11.75 -11.03 -3.02
N PHE A 78 11.03 -10.45 -2.05
CA PHE A 78 10.46 -9.12 -2.17
C PHE A 78 11.40 -8.03 -1.67
N TRP A 79 11.31 -6.85 -2.28
CA TRP A 79 12.12 -5.69 -1.94
C TRP A 79 11.65 -5.02 -0.65
N VAL A 80 12.60 -4.68 0.21
CA VAL A 80 12.40 -3.89 1.43
C VAL A 80 12.81 -2.46 1.15
N ASP A 81 11.89 -1.50 1.35
CA ASP A 81 12.19 -0.08 1.17
C ASP A 81 12.96 0.47 2.38
N PRO A 82 14.25 0.86 2.23
CA PRO A 82 15.04 1.43 3.31
C PRO A 82 14.57 2.82 3.75
N GLU A 83 13.70 3.46 2.94
CA GLU A 83 13.12 4.77 3.22
C GLU A 83 11.63 4.70 3.56
N SER A 84 11.13 3.51 3.94
CA SER A 84 9.76 3.37 4.45
C SER A 84 9.53 4.21 5.71
N ASP A 85 8.26 4.53 6.02
CA ASP A 85 7.92 5.26 7.26
C ASP A 85 8.43 4.54 8.49
N ALA A 86 8.32 3.21 8.52
CA ALA A 86 8.87 2.40 9.60
C ALA A 86 10.40 2.53 9.71
N ALA A 87 11.13 2.53 8.59
CA ALA A 87 12.59 2.66 8.59
C ALA A 87 13.02 4.06 9.05
N ARG A 88 12.31 5.11 8.63
CA ARG A 88 12.55 6.48 9.11
C ARG A 88 12.30 6.60 10.62
N GLN A 89 11.20 6.03 11.10
CA GLN A 89 10.83 6.04 12.51
C GLN A 89 11.84 5.27 13.37
N VAL A 90 12.39 4.16 12.88
CA VAL A 90 13.47 3.43 13.59
C VAL A 90 14.68 4.35 13.78
N ARG A 91 15.15 5.01 12.73
CA ARG A 91 16.30 5.94 12.80
C ARG A 91 16.03 7.10 13.77
N GLU A 92 14.83 7.67 13.73
CA GLU A 92 14.42 8.74 14.63
C GLU A 92 14.44 8.27 16.09
N TRP A 93 13.86 7.12 16.41
CA TRP A 93 13.82 6.60 17.77
C TRP A 93 15.21 6.20 18.29
N GLU A 94 16.11 5.75 17.43
CA GLU A 94 17.52 5.53 17.80
C GLU A 94 18.21 6.83 18.20
N GLN A 95 18.01 7.90 17.44
CA GLN A 95 18.55 9.22 17.73
C GLN A 95 17.98 9.79 19.05
N GLN A 96 16.72 9.49 19.36
CA GLN A 96 16.05 9.86 20.62
C GLN A 96 16.40 8.96 21.79
N GLY A 97 17.22 7.92 21.62
CA GLY A 97 17.57 6.96 22.66
C GLY A 97 16.48 5.93 22.98
N ARG A 98 15.40 5.85 22.20
CA ARG A 98 14.31 4.88 22.33
C ARG A 98 14.67 3.53 21.72
N LYS A 99 15.75 2.92 22.20
CA LYS A 99 16.37 1.72 21.57
C LYS A 99 15.45 0.50 21.53
N ASP A 100 14.64 0.28 22.57
CA ASP A 100 13.73 -0.87 22.64
C ASP A 100 12.56 -0.71 21.68
N ASP A 101 12.05 0.52 21.49
CA ASP A 101 11.02 0.83 20.52
C ASP A 101 11.54 0.66 19.08
N ALA A 102 12.72 1.19 18.81
CA ALA A 102 13.39 1.03 17.53
C ALA A 102 13.65 -0.45 17.22
N LYS A 103 14.13 -1.23 18.20
CA LYS A 103 14.31 -2.69 18.06
C LYS A 103 13.00 -3.40 17.73
N ALA A 104 11.91 -3.07 18.42
CA ALA A 104 10.60 -3.67 18.13
C ALA A 104 10.12 -3.30 16.72
N LEU A 105 10.26 -2.02 16.32
CA LEU A 105 9.78 -1.54 15.03
C LEU A 105 10.57 -2.10 13.83
N ARG A 106 11.81 -2.57 14.03
CA ARG A 106 12.57 -3.28 12.98
C ARG A 106 11.84 -4.52 12.46
N ARG A 107 10.95 -5.13 13.25
CA ARG A 107 10.08 -6.21 12.76
C ARG A 107 9.21 -5.78 11.57
N ILE A 108 8.96 -4.47 11.42
CA ILE A 108 8.26 -3.91 10.26
C ILE A 108 9.26 -3.38 9.23
N SER A 109 10.21 -2.55 9.63
CA SER A 109 11.10 -1.85 8.71
C SER A 109 12.06 -2.76 7.93
N GLU A 110 12.30 -3.97 8.42
CA GLU A 110 13.16 -4.97 7.78
C GLU A 110 12.37 -6.01 6.95
N ARG A 111 11.11 -5.74 6.67
CA ARG A 111 10.25 -6.60 5.85
C ARG A 111 9.72 -5.84 4.64
N ALA A 112 9.49 -6.60 3.57
CA ALA A 112 8.87 -6.06 2.38
C ALA A 112 7.42 -5.67 2.66
N VAL A 113 7.03 -4.47 2.26
CA VAL A 113 5.68 -3.94 2.39
C VAL A 113 5.29 -3.37 1.03
N ALA A 114 4.05 -3.56 0.63
CA ALA A 114 3.57 -3.01 -0.64
C ALA A 114 3.60 -1.48 -0.63
N ASP A 115 4.02 -0.89 -1.74
CA ASP A 115 3.91 0.55 -1.97
C ASP A 115 2.52 0.87 -2.56
N TRP A 116 1.92 1.95 -2.08
CA TRP A 116 0.61 2.45 -2.50
C TRP A 116 0.79 3.80 -3.19
N PRO A 117 1.10 3.82 -4.49
CA PRO A 117 1.23 5.06 -5.24
C PRO A 117 -0.08 5.84 -5.18
N ALA A 118 -0.01 7.09 -4.76
CA ALA A 118 -1.18 7.94 -4.52
C ALA A 118 -1.15 9.19 -5.39
N GLY A 119 -2.30 9.87 -5.50
CA GLY A 119 -2.47 11.08 -6.28
C GLY A 119 -2.61 10.81 -7.78
N ASP A 120 -2.67 11.90 -8.54
CA ASP A 120 -2.94 11.85 -9.99
C ASP A 120 -1.74 11.35 -10.81
N ASN A 121 -0.54 11.41 -10.24
CA ASN A 121 0.68 10.92 -10.88
C ASN A 121 1.38 9.84 -10.03
N PRO A 122 1.19 8.55 -10.34
CA PRO A 122 1.80 7.44 -9.59
C PRO A 122 3.27 7.21 -9.95
N GLU A 123 3.78 7.76 -11.06
CA GLU A 123 5.08 7.41 -11.64
C GLU A 123 6.27 7.61 -10.72
N PRO A 124 6.45 8.76 -10.03
CA PRO A 124 7.67 9.00 -9.26
C PRO A 124 7.89 7.96 -8.15
N GLY A 125 6.82 7.57 -7.45
CA GLY A 125 6.86 6.54 -6.41
C GLY A 125 7.23 5.18 -6.98
N ILE A 126 6.55 4.77 -8.06
CA ILE A 126 6.79 3.49 -8.73
C ILE A 126 8.23 3.41 -9.24
N GLN A 127 8.70 4.44 -9.96
CA GLN A 127 10.06 4.46 -10.50
C GLN A 127 11.13 4.40 -9.40
N ARG A 128 10.90 5.04 -8.25
CA ARG A 128 11.79 4.96 -7.09
C ARG A 128 11.87 3.52 -6.57
N ALA A 129 10.72 2.89 -6.33
CA ALA A 129 10.65 1.52 -5.82
C ALA A 129 11.23 0.50 -6.82
N VAL A 130 10.92 0.64 -8.10
CA VAL A 130 11.48 -0.20 -9.19
C VAL A 130 13.00 -0.10 -9.24
N ARG A 131 13.57 1.11 -9.16
CA ARG A 131 15.03 1.27 -9.12
C ARG A 131 15.66 0.59 -7.91
N GLY A 132 15.04 0.75 -6.72
CA GLY A 132 15.50 0.10 -5.48
C GLY A 132 15.43 -1.42 -5.56
N ALA A 133 14.30 -1.95 -6.02
CA ALA A 133 14.08 -3.39 -6.19
C ALA A 133 15.06 -4.01 -7.20
N LYS A 134 15.25 -3.34 -8.35
CA LYS A 134 16.21 -3.79 -9.38
C LYS A 134 17.66 -3.81 -8.87
N ALA A 135 18.07 -2.77 -8.13
CA ALA A 135 19.40 -2.72 -7.50
C ALA A 135 19.59 -3.85 -6.47
N ALA A 136 18.55 -4.18 -5.72
CA ALA A 136 18.54 -5.25 -4.73
C ALA A 136 18.33 -6.65 -5.34
N LYS A 137 18.01 -6.75 -6.63
CA LYS A 137 17.62 -8.01 -7.31
C LYS A 137 16.42 -8.67 -6.60
N ARG A 138 15.38 -7.89 -6.34
CA ARG A 138 14.16 -8.28 -5.62
C ARG A 138 12.93 -7.82 -6.40
N THR A 139 11.81 -8.45 -6.12
CA THR A 139 10.49 -8.12 -6.68
C THR A 139 9.87 -6.98 -5.89
N ALA A 140 9.45 -5.90 -6.54
CA ALA A 140 8.67 -4.85 -5.92
C ALA A 140 7.19 -5.27 -5.78
N VAL A 141 6.53 -4.83 -4.72
CA VAL A 141 5.09 -5.08 -4.50
C VAL A 141 4.36 -3.75 -4.47
N PHE A 142 3.32 -3.63 -5.26
CA PHE A 142 2.51 -2.41 -5.38
C PHE A 142 1.04 -2.70 -5.19
N VAL A 143 0.30 -1.66 -4.80
CA VAL A 143 -1.16 -1.65 -4.85
C VAL A 143 -1.60 -0.56 -5.82
N ALA A 144 -2.36 -0.92 -6.84
CA ALA A 144 -3.08 0.03 -7.65
C ALA A 144 -4.46 0.24 -7.02
N TYR A 145 -4.71 1.46 -6.49
CA TYR A 145 -5.93 1.77 -5.75
C TYR A 145 -6.44 3.16 -6.15
N ASN A 146 -7.05 3.25 -7.31
CA ASN A 146 -7.51 4.52 -7.87
C ASN A 146 -8.80 4.41 -8.70
N ILE A 147 -9.55 3.29 -8.58
CA ILE A 147 -10.80 3.12 -9.33
C ILE A 147 -11.82 4.19 -8.93
N PRO A 148 -12.63 4.74 -9.88
CA PRO A 148 -13.68 5.70 -9.55
C PRO A 148 -14.65 5.14 -8.49
N HIS A 149 -15.15 6.02 -7.61
CA HIS A 149 -16.09 5.65 -6.54
C HIS A 149 -15.56 4.56 -5.60
N ARG A 150 -14.24 4.53 -5.34
CA ARG A 150 -13.65 3.54 -4.43
C ARG A 150 -14.15 3.73 -3.00
N ASP A 151 -14.04 2.67 -2.20
CA ASP A 151 -14.37 2.62 -0.77
C ASP A 151 -15.79 3.09 -0.44
N CYS A 152 -16.69 3.10 -1.41
CA CYS A 152 -18.11 3.47 -1.23
C CYS A 152 -18.36 4.75 -0.44
N GLY A 153 -17.44 5.70 -0.50
CA GLY A 153 -17.55 6.96 0.23
C GLY A 153 -17.11 6.89 1.69
N LEU A 154 -16.45 5.79 2.13
CA LEU A 154 -15.91 5.65 3.48
C LEU A 154 -14.58 6.41 3.66
N TYR A 155 -13.70 5.92 4.55
CA TYR A 155 -12.48 6.64 4.96
C TYR A 155 -11.41 6.79 3.88
N SER A 156 -11.40 5.90 2.88
CA SER A 156 -10.51 5.94 1.71
C SER A 156 -11.24 6.35 0.42
N ALA A 157 -12.38 7.02 0.55
CA ALA A 157 -13.16 7.49 -0.57
C ALA A 157 -12.35 8.32 -1.58
N GLY A 158 -12.75 8.30 -2.84
CA GLY A 158 -12.09 9.02 -3.93
C GLY A 158 -11.88 8.12 -5.15
N GLY A 159 -10.66 8.04 -5.61
CA GLY A 159 -10.28 7.42 -6.86
C GLY A 159 -10.16 8.45 -7.98
N ALA A 160 -9.92 8.00 -9.20
CA ALA A 160 -9.93 8.83 -10.40
C ALA A 160 -11.32 9.49 -10.59
N HIS A 161 -11.31 10.66 -11.19
CA HIS A 161 -12.54 11.43 -11.37
C HIS A 161 -13.57 10.69 -12.26
N ASP A 162 -13.09 9.96 -13.26
CA ASP A 162 -13.89 9.23 -14.22
C ASP A 162 -13.08 8.08 -14.86
N ALA A 163 -13.74 7.34 -15.74
CA ALA A 163 -13.17 6.19 -16.44
C ALA A 163 -11.95 6.55 -17.31
N GLU A 164 -11.93 7.73 -17.96
CA GLU A 164 -10.83 8.17 -18.81
C GLU A 164 -9.60 8.49 -17.96
N SER A 165 -9.77 9.25 -16.89
CA SER A 165 -8.74 9.58 -15.91
C SER A 165 -8.13 8.32 -15.29
N TYR A 166 -8.96 7.31 -14.98
CA TYR A 166 -8.50 6.04 -14.46
C TYR A 166 -7.63 5.27 -15.46
N ARG A 167 -8.07 5.18 -16.72
CA ARG A 167 -7.28 4.53 -17.79
C ARG A 167 -5.93 5.22 -17.98
N GLY A 168 -5.90 6.55 -18.00
CA GLY A 168 -4.66 7.33 -18.07
C GLY A 168 -3.74 7.07 -16.88
N TRP A 169 -4.31 6.96 -15.68
CA TRP A 169 -3.56 6.66 -14.47
C TRP A 169 -2.95 5.24 -14.51
N ILE A 170 -3.72 4.24 -14.96
CA ILE A 170 -3.22 2.86 -15.15
C ILE A 170 -2.15 2.80 -16.24
N ASP A 171 -2.27 3.59 -17.31
CA ASP A 171 -1.24 3.70 -18.36
C ASP A 171 0.08 4.23 -17.80
N SER A 172 0.02 5.30 -16.99
CA SER A 172 1.16 5.87 -16.30
C SER A 172 1.77 4.87 -15.30
N PHE A 173 0.93 4.19 -14.53
CA PHE A 173 1.35 3.16 -13.59
C PHE A 173 2.13 2.03 -14.29
N ALA A 174 1.55 1.44 -15.34
CA ALA A 174 2.17 0.37 -16.10
C ALA A 174 3.45 0.82 -16.83
N THR A 175 3.48 2.03 -17.33
CA THR A 175 4.67 2.62 -17.99
C THR A 175 5.82 2.77 -17.00
N ALA A 176 5.51 3.23 -15.78
CA ALA A 176 6.51 3.39 -14.71
C ALA A 176 7.08 2.05 -14.21
N LEU A 177 6.32 0.95 -14.26
CA LEU A 177 6.80 -0.41 -13.98
C LEU A 177 7.83 -0.87 -15.03
N GLY A 178 7.57 -0.59 -16.31
CA GLY A 178 8.43 -1.02 -17.41
C GLY A 178 8.64 -2.53 -17.43
N ASP A 179 9.90 -2.97 -17.45
CA ASP A 179 10.31 -4.38 -17.46
C ASP A 179 10.68 -4.93 -16.08
N ALA A 180 10.32 -4.24 -15.00
CA ALA A 180 10.68 -4.65 -13.64
C ALA A 180 9.93 -5.92 -13.20
N GLU A 181 10.57 -6.71 -12.36
CA GLU A 181 9.87 -7.74 -11.61
C GLU A 181 8.98 -7.09 -10.55
N ALA A 182 7.68 -7.24 -10.72
CA ALA A 182 6.69 -6.62 -9.85
C ALA A 182 5.49 -7.53 -9.58
N VAL A 183 4.90 -7.36 -8.41
CA VAL A 183 3.57 -7.84 -8.05
C VAL A 183 2.67 -6.62 -7.90
N VAL A 184 1.52 -6.62 -8.54
CA VAL A 184 0.50 -5.58 -8.42
C VAL A 184 -0.76 -6.18 -7.84
N ILE A 185 -1.18 -5.68 -6.69
CA ILE A 185 -2.50 -5.92 -6.12
C ILE A 185 -3.43 -4.88 -6.72
N LEU A 186 -4.44 -5.35 -7.43
CA LEU A 186 -5.31 -4.47 -8.21
C LEU A 186 -6.61 -4.20 -7.47
N GLU A 187 -6.85 -2.93 -7.22
CA GLU A 187 -8.06 -2.30 -6.75
C GLU A 187 -8.71 -3.02 -5.57
N PRO A 188 -8.07 -2.96 -4.38
CA PRO A 188 -8.69 -3.42 -3.14
C PRO A 188 -10.15 -2.98 -3.04
N ASP A 189 -11.00 -3.88 -2.57
CA ASP A 189 -12.44 -3.69 -2.34
C ASP A 189 -13.33 -3.60 -3.59
N ALA A 190 -12.75 -3.37 -4.78
CA ALA A 190 -13.53 -3.04 -5.98
C ALA A 190 -14.54 -4.11 -6.39
N VAL A 191 -14.16 -5.40 -6.35
CA VAL A 191 -15.05 -6.53 -6.66
C VAL A 191 -15.97 -6.88 -5.50
N PRO A 192 -15.49 -6.96 -4.24
CA PRO A 192 -16.36 -7.14 -3.08
C PRO A 192 -17.51 -6.14 -3.00
N HIS A 193 -17.27 -4.86 -3.26
CA HIS A 193 -18.30 -3.81 -3.25
C HIS A 193 -19.35 -3.94 -4.38
N LEU A 194 -19.06 -4.63 -5.46
CA LEU A 194 -20.08 -5.02 -6.45
C LEU A 194 -20.99 -6.13 -5.92
N THR A 195 -20.46 -6.96 -5.00
CA THR A 195 -21.13 -8.15 -4.47
C THR A 195 -21.99 -7.83 -3.25
N ASP A 196 -21.55 -6.91 -2.38
CA ASP A 196 -22.29 -6.50 -1.18
C ASP A 196 -23.36 -5.42 -1.45
N GLY A 197 -23.39 -4.87 -2.67
CA GLY A 197 -24.35 -3.86 -3.11
C GLY A 197 -23.96 -2.43 -2.70
N CYS A 198 -22.74 -2.22 -2.22
CA CYS A 198 -22.25 -0.90 -1.88
C CYS A 198 -22.03 -0.02 -3.13
N THR A 199 -21.50 -0.60 -4.21
CA THR A 199 -21.41 0.09 -5.51
C THR A 199 -22.79 0.18 -6.15
N PRO A 200 -23.30 1.40 -6.48
CA PRO A 200 -24.56 1.55 -7.20
C PRO A 200 -24.56 0.82 -8.54
N ALA A 201 -25.72 0.22 -8.90
CA ALA A 201 -25.84 -0.64 -10.06
C ALA A 201 -25.47 0.05 -11.38
N GLU A 202 -25.67 1.36 -11.49
CA GLU A 202 -25.30 2.16 -12.67
C GLU A 202 -23.80 2.19 -12.95
N TYR A 203 -22.94 1.90 -11.96
CA TYR A 203 -21.48 1.87 -12.11
C TYR A 203 -20.93 0.45 -12.28
N HIS A 204 -21.77 -0.61 -12.23
CA HIS A 204 -21.27 -1.98 -12.25
C HIS A 204 -20.55 -2.32 -13.54
N ASP A 205 -21.15 -2.03 -14.69
CA ASP A 205 -20.60 -2.38 -16.00
C ASP A 205 -19.30 -1.61 -16.24
N GLU A 206 -19.27 -0.31 -15.96
CA GLU A 206 -18.05 0.50 -16.05
C GLU A 206 -16.95 -0.06 -15.15
N ARG A 207 -17.26 -0.43 -13.92
CA ARG A 207 -16.25 -0.98 -12.99
C ARG A 207 -15.65 -2.28 -13.50
N TYR A 208 -16.45 -3.20 -14.04
CA TYR A 208 -15.93 -4.41 -14.67
C TYR A 208 -15.02 -4.11 -15.87
N GLU A 209 -15.42 -3.20 -16.74
CA GLU A 209 -14.63 -2.78 -17.88
C GLU A 209 -13.30 -2.15 -17.48
N LEU A 210 -13.30 -1.32 -16.45
CA LEU A 210 -12.08 -0.68 -15.94
C LEU A 210 -11.11 -1.69 -15.31
N LEU A 211 -11.62 -2.66 -14.54
CA LEU A 211 -10.80 -3.73 -13.96
C LEU A 211 -10.18 -4.61 -15.06
N ALA A 212 -10.97 -5.04 -16.04
CA ALA A 212 -10.48 -5.82 -17.17
C ALA A 212 -9.44 -5.04 -18.00
N HIS A 213 -9.69 -3.75 -18.23
CA HIS A 213 -8.72 -2.85 -18.90
C HIS A 213 -7.41 -2.77 -18.11
N ALA A 214 -7.48 -2.56 -16.80
CA ALA A 214 -6.30 -2.44 -15.93
C ALA A 214 -5.47 -3.74 -15.94
N ILE A 215 -6.11 -4.91 -15.81
CA ILE A 215 -5.44 -6.20 -15.94
C ILE A 215 -4.73 -6.30 -17.31
N GLY A 216 -5.48 -6.07 -18.40
CA GLY A 216 -4.92 -6.18 -19.75
C GLY A 216 -3.76 -5.22 -19.99
N ARG A 217 -3.81 -4.01 -19.41
CA ARG A 217 -2.73 -3.02 -19.53
C ARG A 217 -1.48 -3.41 -18.72
N LEU A 218 -1.66 -3.84 -17.49
CA LEU A 218 -0.57 -4.27 -16.61
C LEU A 218 0.10 -5.55 -17.13
N LYS A 219 -0.67 -6.49 -17.68
CA LYS A 219 -0.16 -7.74 -18.25
C LYS A 219 0.65 -7.56 -19.55
N ARG A 220 0.69 -6.39 -20.14
CA ARG A 220 1.67 -6.07 -21.19
C ARG A 220 3.09 -5.91 -20.65
N GLN A 221 3.25 -5.75 -19.33
CA GLN A 221 4.56 -5.71 -18.69
C GLN A 221 5.03 -7.16 -18.46
N PRO A 222 6.14 -7.61 -19.07
CA PRO A 222 6.46 -9.03 -19.23
C PRO A 222 6.80 -9.75 -17.91
N ARG A 223 7.16 -9.00 -16.86
CA ARG A 223 7.53 -9.55 -15.55
C ARG A 223 6.65 -9.05 -14.41
N THR A 224 5.48 -8.53 -14.74
CA THR A 224 4.49 -8.08 -13.76
C THR A 224 3.44 -9.16 -13.53
N ARG A 225 3.25 -9.54 -12.27
CA ARG A 225 2.13 -10.38 -11.82
C ARG A 225 1.02 -9.51 -11.25
N VAL A 226 -0.23 -9.81 -11.60
CA VAL A 226 -1.41 -9.03 -11.23
C VAL A 226 -2.39 -9.90 -10.47
N TYR A 227 -2.76 -9.46 -9.26
CA TYR A 227 -3.74 -10.13 -8.41
C TYR A 227 -4.89 -9.18 -8.12
N LEU A 228 -6.09 -9.53 -8.61
CA LEU A 228 -7.32 -8.76 -8.40
C LEU A 228 -7.86 -8.98 -6.99
N ASP A 229 -8.21 -7.94 -6.26
CA ASP A 229 -8.72 -8.13 -4.90
C ASP A 229 -10.09 -8.82 -4.87
N ALA A 230 -10.23 -9.75 -3.92
CA ALA A 230 -11.42 -10.58 -3.73
C ALA A 230 -11.93 -10.55 -2.27
N GLY A 231 -11.51 -9.55 -1.49
CA GLY A 231 -11.98 -9.32 -0.13
C GLY A 231 -11.51 -10.37 0.89
N ASN A 232 -12.42 -10.84 1.74
CA ASN A 232 -12.09 -11.76 2.81
C ASN A 232 -13.33 -12.59 3.27
N PRO A 233 -13.13 -13.70 4.02
CA PRO A 233 -14.22 -14.61 4.40
C PRO A 233 -15.26 -14.03 5.36
N ASP A 234 -14.96 -12.96 6.09
CA ASP A 234 -15.93 -12.33 6.99
C ASP A 234 -16.82 -11.34 6.25
N TRP A 235 -16.32 -10.76 5.18
CA TRP A 235 -17.05 -9.82 4.32
C TRP A 235 -17.98 -10.54 3.34
N ILE A 236 -17.44 -11.43 2.51
CA ILE A 236 -18.20 -12.22 1.53
C ILE A 236 -18.09 -13.69 1.96
N ALA A 237 -18.90 -14.12 2.92
CA ALA A 237 -18.80 -15.44 3.54
C ALA A 237 -18.93 -16.63 2.56
N ASP A 238 -19.71 -16.44 1.49
CA ASP A 238 -19.86 -17.45 0.42
C ASP A 238 -19.01 -17.06 -0.80
N PRO A 239 -17.84 -17.73 -1.04
CA PRO A 239 -16.97 -17.41 -2.15
C PRO A 239 -17.61 -17.61 -3.53
N ALA A 240 -18.69 -18.44 -3.64
CA ALA A 240 -19.39 -18.62 -4.90
C ALA A 240 -19.98 -17.32 -5.45
N LYS A 241 -20.32 -16.37 -4.58
CA LYS A 241 -20.83 -15.05 -4.97
C LYS A 241 -19.81 -14.18 -5.69
N LEU A 242 -18.51 -14.46 -5.53
CA LEU A 242 -17.44 -13.73 -6.19
C LEU A 242 -17.07 -14.30 -7.56
N THR A 243 -17.51 -15.52 -7.91
CA THR A 243 -17.04 -16.18 -9.12
C THR A 243 -17.42 -15.42 -10.39
N GLU A 244 -18.69 -15.03 -10.53
CA GLU A 244 -19.14 -14.28 -11.69
C GLU A 244 -18.57 -12.84 -11.72
N PRO A 245 -18.59 -12.07 -10.62
CA PRO A 245 -17.93 -10.77 -10.56
C PRO A 245 -16.46 -10.81 -10.95
N LEU A 246 -15.68 -11.78 -10.45
CA LEU A 246 -14.27 -11.92 -10.81
C LEU A 246 -14.07 -12.30 -12.29
N ARG A 247 -14.92 -13.18 -12.85
CA ARG A 247 -14.88 -13.51 -14.29
C ARG A 247 -15.16 -12.29 -15.15
N ARG A 248 -16.18 -11.52 -14.83
CA ARG A 248 -16.50 -10.27 -15.54
C ARG A 248 -15.39 -9.23 -15.44
N ALA A 249 -14.71 -9.15 -14.28
CA ALA A 249 -13.57 -8.27 -14.06
C ALA A 249 -12.29 -8.75 -14.77
N GLY A 250 -12.28 -9.91 -15.43
CA GLY A 250 -11.16 -10.37 -16.24
C GLY A 250 -10.16 -11.25 -15.51
N ILE A 251 -10.53 -11.93 -14.42
CA ILE A 251 -9.64 -12.79 -13.62
C ILE A 251 -8.89 -13.84 -14.46
N ALA A 252 -9.49 -14.32 -15.56
CA ALA A 252 -8.87 -15.30 -16.44
C ALA A 252 -7.57 -14.82 -17.12
N THR A 253 -7.32 -13.52 -17.16
CA THR A 253 -6.12 -12.89 -17.74
C THR A 253 -5.18 -12.34 -16.70
N ALA A 254 -5.59 -12.29 -15.43
CA ALA A 254 -4.72 -11.98 -14.29
C ALA A 254 -3.88 -13.21 -13.88
N ASP A 255 -2.89 -13.02 -13.02
CA ASP A 255 -2.14 -14.13 -12.42
C ASP A 255 -2.88 -14.76 -11.25
N GLY A 256 -3.89 -14.07 -10.71
CA GLY A 256 -4.69 -14.58 -9.61
C GLY A 256 -5.51 -13.50 -8.91
N PHE A 257 -5.91 -13.80 -7.68
CA PHE A 257 -6.62 -12.88 -6.81
C PHE A 257 -5.90 -12.68 -5.48
N SER A 258 -6.15 -11.54 -4.80
CA SER A 258 -5.66 -11.28 -3.45
C SER A 258 -6.79 -11.35 -2.43
N LEU A 259 -6.44 -11.74 -1.21
CA LEU A 259 -7.38 -11.86 -0.10
C LEU A 259 -6.88 -11.14 1.14
N ASN A 260 -7.82 -10.72 1.99
CA ASN A 260 -7.56 -10.16 3.32
C ASN A 260 -6.82 -8.81 3.30
N VAL A 261 -6.84 -8.10 2.16
CA VAL A 261 -6.19 -6.79 2.05
C VAL A 261 -6.72 -5.87 3.13
N SER A 262 -5.82 -5.26 3.88
CA SER A 262 -6.13 -4.37 5.01
C SER A 262 -7.00 -4.98 6.12
N ASN A 263 -7.13 -6.31 6.20
CA ASN A 263 -8.00 -7.00 7.15
C ASN A 263 -7.21 -7.88 8.14
N PHE A 264 -7.91 -8.55 9.04
CA PHE A 264 -7.33 -9.24 10.20
C PHE A 264 -7.74 -10.72 10.29
N GLN A 265 -8.40 -11.27 9.26
CA GLN A 265 -8.81 -12.67 9.28
C GLN A 265 -7.59 -13.59 9.37
N THR A 266 -7.68 -14.66 10.18
CA THR A 266 -6.53 -15.55 10.40
C THR A 266 -6.05 -16.17 9.09
N THR A 267 -4.75 -16.40 8.98
CA THR A 267 -4.16 -17.01 7.78
C THR A 267 -4.85 -18.32 7.40
N ASP A 268 -5.17 -19.18 8.36
CA ASP A 268 -5.84 -20.47 8.12
C ASP A 268 -7.25 -20.27 7.54
N ALA A 269 -8.03 -19.33 8.10
CA ALA A 269 -9.37 -19.05 7.59
C ALA A 269 -9.34 -18.50 6.16
N VAL A 270 -8.40 -17.58 5.89
CA VAL A 270 -8.22 -16.99 4.56
C VAL A 270 -7.70 -18.02 3.56
N LYS A 271 -6.75 -18.88 3.97
CA LYS A 271 -6.23 -19.98 3.13
C LYS A 271 -7.33 -20.95 2.76
N ALA A 272 -8.15 -21.39 3.71
CA ALA A 272 -9.29 -22.28 3.43
C ALA A 272 -10.30 -21.63 2.48
N TYR A 273 -10.61 -20.35 2.69
CA TYR A 273 -11.48 -19.58 1.82
C TYR A 273 -10.91 -19.43 0.41
N GLY A 274 -9.64 -19.04 0.30
CA GLY A 274 -8.93 -18.88 -0.98
C GLY A 274 -8.87 -20.17 -1.78
N THR A 275 -8.59 -21.30 -1.14
CA THR A 275 -8.60 -22.62 -1.80
C THR A 275 -9.97 -22.97 -2.36
N ARG A 276 -11.06 -22.67 -1.63
CA ARG A 276 -12.42 -22.86 -2.15
C ARG A 276 -12.73 -21.95 -3.33
N LEU A 277 -12.39 -20.66 -3.25
CA LEU A 277 -12.60 -19.70 -4.34
C LEU A 277 -11.77 -20.09 -5.57
N SER A 278 -10.51 -20.47 -5.38
CA SER A 278 -9.62 -20.95 -6.44
C SER A 278 -10.24 -22.13 -7.20
N GLY A 279 -10.71 -23.17 -6.51
CA GLY A 279 -11.36 -24.32 -7.13
C GLY A 279 -12.64 -23.94 -7.91
N LEU A 280 -13.44 -22.99 -7.42
CA LEU A 280 -14.64 -22.47 -8.12
C LEU A 280 -14.27 -21.68 -9.40
N LEU A 281 -13.07 -21.14 -9.47
CA LEU A 281 -12.55 -20.37 -10.61
C LEU A 281 -11.73 -21.23 -11.59
N GLY A 282 -11.48 -22.52 -11.29
CA GLY A 282 -10.67 -23.44 -12.12
C GLY A 282 -9.18 -23.37 -11.75
N ASP A 283 -8.90 -23.44 -10.45
CA ASP A 283 -7.55 -23.46 -9.85
C ASP A 283 -6.74 -22.18 -10.10
N VAL A 284 -7.43 -21.04 -10.10
CA VAL A 284 -6.79 -19.71 -10.18
C VAL A 284 -5.96 -19.47 -8.92
N HIS A 285 -4.72 -19.04 -9.07
CA HIS A 285 -3.79 -18.76 -7.98
C HIS A 285 -4.22 -17.58 -7.13
N PHE A 286 -3.65 -17.45 -5.91
CA PHE A 286 -3.98 -16.33 -5.03
C PHE A 286 -2.82 -15.93 -4.10
N THR A 287 -2.95 -14.75 -3.50
CA THR A 287 -2.09 -14.22 -2.44
C THR A 287 -2.90 -13.81 -1.23
N ILE A 288 -2.26 -13.73 -0.06
CA ILE A 288 -2.91 -13.34 1.20
C ILE A 288 -2.14 -12.17 1.84
N ASP A 289 -2.87 -11.13 2.23
CA ASP A 289 -2.34 -10.11 3.13
C ASP A 289 -2.26 -10.65 4.57
N THR A 290 -1.04 -10.79 5.05
CA THR A 290 -0.73 -11.24 6.42
C THR A 290 -0.17 -10.13 7.31
N SER A 291 -0.21 -8.89 6.85
CA SER A 291 0.45 -7.75 7.50
C SER A 291 0.04 -7.54 8.96
N ARG A 292 -1.23 -7.77 9.29
CA ARG A 292 -1.79 -7.42 10.60
C ARG A 292 -2.65 -8.51 11.24
N ASN A 293 -2.63 -9.72 10.71
CA ASN A 293 -3.57 -10.79 11.07
C ASN A 293 -3.06 -11.77 12.14
N GLY A 294 -1.89 -11.54 12.74
CA GLY A 294 -1.27 -12.47 13.69
C GLY A 294 -2.08 -12.75 14.94
N ALA A 295 -2.96 -11.82 15.36
CA ALA A 295 -3.86 -12.02 16.49
C ALA A 295 -5.32 -12.32 16.05
N GLY A 296 -5.55 -12.50 14.75
CA GLY A 296 -6.89 -12.68 14.19
C GLY A 296 -7.77 -11.42 14.29
N PRO A 297 -9.06 -11.51 13.90
CA PRO A 297 -9.98 -10.37 13.91
C PRO A 297 -10.40 -9.98 15.33
N LEU A 298 -10.88 -8.75 15.51
CA LEU A 298 -11.47 -8.28 16.75
C LEU A 298 -12.82 -8.99 16.96
N ARG A 299 -12.98 -9.60 18.12
CA ARG A 299 -14.21 -10.31 18.49
C ARG A 299 -15.17 -9.38 19.23
N GLY A 300 -16.46 -9.53 18.99
CA GLY A 300 -17.53 -8.89 19.79
C GLY A 300 -17.93 -7.47 19.39
N ASP A 301 -17.11 -6.75 18.63
CA ASP A 301 -17.42 -5.42 18.08
C ASP A 301 -17.44 -5.57 16.56
N ARG A 302 -18.61 -5.76 15.98
CA ARG A 302 -18.76 -6.04 14.55
C ARG A 302 -18.80 -4.79 13.69
N ASP A 303 -19.29 -3.70 14.27
CA ASP A 303 -19.30 -2.42 13.57
C ASP A 303 -17.87 -1.85 13.59
N GLU A 304 -17.28 -1.60 12.44
CA GLU A 304 -15.90 -1.13 12.30
C GLU A 304 -14.81 -2.04 12.92
N ALA A 305 -15.04 -3.37 13.05
CA ALA A 305 -14.01 -4.29 13.55
C ALA A 305 -12.73 -4.30 12.68
N TRP A 306 -12.85 -3.86 11.44
CA TRP A 306 -11.76 -3.70 10.48
C TRP A 306 -10.94 -2.41 10.68
N CYS A 307 -11.49 -1.40 11.33
CA CYS A 307 -10.87 -0.08 11.41
C CYS A 307 -10.03 0.08 12.68
N ASN A 308 -8.72 0.12 12.55
CA ASN A 308 -7.73 0.30 13.62
C ASN A 308 -7.99 -0.53 14.90
N PRO A 309 -8.33 -1.83 14.81
CA PRO A 309 -8.68 -2.59 15.99
C PRO A 309 -7.49 -2.70 16.96
N PRO A 310 -7.71 -2.51 18.27
CA PRO A 310 -6.65 -2.62 19.26
C PRO A 310 -6.21 -4.08 19.45
N GLY A 311 -4.99 -4.26 19.95
CA GLY A 311 -4.51 -5.60 20.32
C GLY A 311 -4.16 -6.51 19.13
N ARG A 312 -4.06 -5.98 17.92
CA ARG A 312 -3.62 -6.76 16.74
C ARG A 312 -2.11 -6.95 16.73
N ALA A 313 -1.65 -7.93 15.98
CA ALA A 313 -0.25 -8.30 15.83
C ALA A 313 0.09 -8.48 14.34
N LEU A 314 1.37 -8.36 14.01
CA LEU A 314 1.87 -8.73 12.68
C LEU A 314 1.64 -10.24 12.47
N GLY A 315 1.28 -10.62 11.26
CA GLY A 315 1.18 -12.01 10.86
C GLY A 315 2.48 -12.53 10.23
N SER A 316 2.37 -13.61 9.47
CA SER A 316 3.49 -14.24 8.79
C SER A 316 4.25 -13.23 7.92
N ALA A 317 5.58 -13.27 7.96
CA ALA A 317 6.41 -12.40 7.13
C ALA A 317 6.20 -12.69 5.63
N PRO A 318 6.41 -11.70 4.75
CA PRO A 318 6.29 -11.88 3.30
C PRO A 318 7.20 -13.00 2.78
N THR A 319 6.59 -13.98 2.10
CA THR A 319 7.31 -15.15 1.57
C THR A 319 6.52 -15.81 0.44
N THR A 320 7.21 -16.50 -0.46
CA THR A 320 6.63 -17.42 -1.45
C THR A 320 6.62 -18.88 -0.97
N ASN A 321 7.20 -19.16 0.18
CA ASN A 321 7.12 -20.49 0.80
C ASN A 321 5.82 -20.59 1.63
N THR A 322 4.72 -20.92 0.98
CA THR A 322 3.37 -20.97 1.58
C THR A 322 2.91 -22.37 1.95
N GLY A 323 3.59 -23.39 1.44
CA GLY A 323 3.20 -24.79 1.58
C GLY A 323 1.89 -25.15 0.88
N ASN A 324 1.48 -24.36 -0.14
CA ASN A 324 0.29 -24.61 -0.97
C ASN A 324 0.57 -24.16 -2.41
N GLU A 325 0.35 -25.03 -3.38
CA GLU A 325 0.68 -24.80 -4.80
C GLU A 325 -0.12 -23.66 -5.43
N LEU A 326 -1.35 -23.42 -4.99
CA LEU A 326 -2.21 -22.36 -5.51
C LEU A 326 -2.06 -21.02 -4.76
N LEU A 327 -1.38 -21.04 -3.61
CA LEU A 327 -1.09 -19.83 -2.83
C LEU A 327 0.34 -19.36 -3.11
N ASP A 328 0.46 -18.36 -3.97
CA ASP A 328 1.74 -17.87 -4.47
C ASP A 328 2.58 -17.15 -3.40
N ALA A 329 1.93 -16.41 -2.51
CA ALA A 329 2.65 -15.67 -1.48
C ALA A 329 1.78 -15.26 -0.29
N TYR A 330 2.43 -15.19 0.87
CA TYR A 330 2.06 -14.28 1.95
C TYR A 330 2.72 -12.94 1.66
N LEU A 331 1.95 -11.86 1.73
CA LEU A 331 2.41 -10.50 1.48
C LEU A 331 2.01 -9.58 2.64
N TRP A 332 2.73 -8.51 2.83
CA TRP A 332 2.26 -7.38 3.63
C TRP A 332 1.76 -6.30 2.67
N ILE A 333 0.47 -6.44 2.32
CA ILE A 333 -0.17 -5.55 1.34
C ILE A 333 -0.53 -4.24 2.04
N LYS A 334 -1.31 -4.28 3.13
CA LYS A 334 -1.47 -3.10 3.99
C LYS A 334 -0.13 -2.78 4.67
N ARG A 335 0.23 -1.52 4.72
CA ARG A 335 1.40 -1.07 5.47
C ARG A 335 1.11 -1.16 6.97
N PRO A 336 1.80 -2.05 7.74
CA PRO A 336 1.59 -2.16 9.17
C PRO A 336 1.97 -0.86 9.88
N GLY A 337 0.97 -0.19 10.46
CA GLY A 337 1.16 1.11 11.11
C GLY A 337 0.49 2.27 10.38
N ASP A 338 0.06 2.10 9.13
CA ASP A 338 -0.82 3.09 8.51
C ASP A 338 -2.24 2.94 9.05
N SER A 339 -2.84 4.06 9.41
CA SER A 339 -4.23 4.13 9.88
C SER A 339 -5.23 3.67 8.81
N ASP A 340 -6.32 3.07 9.24
CA ASP A 340 -7.47 2.74 8.39
C ASP A 340 -8.45 3.90 8.28
N GLY A 341 -8.33 4.92 9.16
CA GLY A 341 -9.20 6.08 9.21
C GLY A 341 -9.28 6.69 10.61
N PRO A 342 -10.08 7.74 10.80
CA PRO A 342 -10.16 8.46 12.08
C PRO A 342 -10.92 7.68 13.18
N CYS A 343 -11.28 6.43 12.95
CA CYS A 343 -11.86 5.56 13.96
C CYS A 343 -10.90 5.27 15.11
N ARG A 344 -11.41 5.01 16.30
CA ARG A 344 -10.64 4.62 17.50
C ARG A 344 -9.46 5.55 17.81
N GLY A 345 -9.59 6.84 17.46
CA GLY A 345 -8.56 7.85 17.68
C GLY A 345 -7.39 7.82 16.70
N GLY A 346 -7.49 7.07 15.61
CA GLY A 346 -6.51 7.07 14.54
C GLY A 346 -6.49 8.36 13.72
N PRO A 347 -5.38 8.67 13.03
CA PRO A 347 -5.33 9.74 12.05
C PRO A 347 -6.12 9.36 10.77
N ALA A 348 -6.13 10.23 9.78
CA ALA A 348 -6.75 9.94 8.48
C ALA A 348 -6.19 8.66 7.84
N ALA A 349 -7.00 8.00 7.00
CA ALA A 349 -6.60 6.77 6.32
C ALA A 349 -5.27 6.93 5.56
N GLY A 350 -4.40 5.93 5.64
CA GLY A 350 -3.08 5.93 5.01
C GLY A 350 -2.01 6.77 5.71
N THR A 351 -2.35 7.47 6.80
CA THR A 351 -1.37 8.21 7.60
C THR A 351 -0.60 7.27 8.50
N TRP A 352 0.73 7.41 8.52
CA TRP A 352 1.61 6.67 9.43
C TRP A 352 1.27 6.98 10.89
N TRP A 353 1.06 5.94 11.68
CA TRP A 353 0.73 6.01 13.11
C TRP A 353 1.73 5.20 13.95
N PRO A 354 2.81 5.84 14.44
CA PRO A 354 3.92 5.16 15.11
C PRO A 354 3.51 4.28 16.30
N ASP A 355 2.56 4.74 17.13
CA ASP A 355 2.12 3.99 18.30
C ASP A 355 1.33 2.73 17.92
N TYR A 356 0.53 2.79 16.87
CA TYR A 356 -0.17 1.63 16.35
C TYR A 356 0.81 0.62 15.74
N ALA A 357 1.77 1.09 14.95
CA ALA A 357 2.85 0.27 14.40
C ALA A 357 3.66 -0.44 15.51
N LEU A 358 4.07 0.31 16.54
CA LEU A 358 4.78 -0.23 17.69
C LEU A 358 3.95 -1.28 18.43
N GLY A 359 2.65 -1.02 18.58
CA GLY A 359 1.71 -1.95 19.17
C GLY A 359 1.61 -3.28 18.41
N LEU A 360 1.52 -3.23 17.06
CA LEU A 360 1.56 -4.42 16.21
C LEU A 360 2.88 -5.19 16.38
N ALA A 361 4.01 -4.48 16.28
CA ALA A 361 5.34 -5.07 16.36
C ALA A 361 5.64 -5.72 17.72
N ARG A 362 5.24 -5.11 18.83
CA ARG A 362 5.47 -5.65 20.19
C ARG A 362 4.65 -6.89 20.49
N ARG A 363 3.44 -7.00 19.93
CA ARG A 363 2.55 -8.17 20.14
C ARG A 363 2.87 -9.34 19.22
N SER A 364 3.68 -9.11 18.21
CA SER A 364 4.20 -10.19 17.37
C SER A 364 5.27 -10.91 18.16
N GLY A 365 5.05 -12.16 18.51
CA GLY A 365 6.09 -13.01 19.12
C GLY A 365 7.32 -13.10 18.22
N ASP A 366 8.45 -13.57 18.77
CA ASP A 366 9.63 -13.90 17.95
C ASP A 366 9.31 -15.16 17.12
N THR A 367 8.47 -14.98 16.10
CA THR A 367 8.30 -16.00 15.07
C THR A 367 9.52 -15.93 14.15
N THR A 368 10.64 -16.45 14.64
CA THR A 368 11.69 -17.03 13.81
C THR A 368 11.12 -18.34 13.27
N ALA A 369 10.58 -18.28 12.05
CA ALA A 369 10.35 -19.49 11.26
C ALA A 369 11.53 -19.69 10.32
#